data_e0d8c1da1f057f660c6ac9b89c5e7b4c
#
_entry.id   e0d8c1da1f057f660c6ac9b89c5e7b4c
#
_cell.length_a   1.000
_cell.length_b   1.000
_cell.length_c   1.000
_cell.angle_alpha   90.00
_cell.angle_beta   90.00
_cell.angle_gamma   90.00
#
_symmetry.space_group_name_H-M   'P 1'
#
loop_
_entity.id
_entity.type
_entity.pdbx_description
1 polymer ?
#
loop_
_entity_poly.entity_id
_entity_poly.type
_entity_poly.pdbx_seq_one_letter_code
_entity_poly.pdbx_strand_id
1 'polypeptide(L)'
;LAKPLGVQVTGICTEPRTSPDFFEPEDEVLGIDSLDEVLPRTDHLVIALPSGSNTDGLVGARRLGLLPCHATLSNIGRGNSVDEKALAEALNNGELASAWLDVFHTEPLEEDSPLYGCRNAFLMPHCAAVSPNYLELFCREFIEKSKANNVES
;
A
#
# COMPACT_ATOMS: atom_id res chain seq x y z
N LEU A 1 -4.18 14.00 2.34
CA LEU A 1 -5.47 13.80 1.64
C LEU A 1 -6.51 13.12 2.51
N ALA A 2 -6.16 12.14 3.37
CA ALA A 2 -7.10 11.42 4.23
C ALA A 2 -7.64 12.27 5.40
N LYS A 3 -6.82 13.11 6.00
CA LYS A 3 -7.16 13.92 7.19
C LYS A 3 -8.43 14.78 7.06
N PRO A 4 -8.67 15.51 5.96
CA PRO A 4 -9.92 16.26 5.79
C PRO A 4 -11.20 15.39 5.81
N LEU A 5 -11.05 14.07 5.69
CA LEU A 5 -12.16 13.11 5.77
C LEU A 5 -12.35 12.54 7.18
N GLY A 6 -11.60 13.02 8.19
CA GLY A 6 -11.66 12.52 9.57
C GLY A 6 -11.04 11.13 9.77
N VAL A 7 -10.15 10.72 8.87
CA VAL A 7 -9.48 9.41 8.95
C VAL A 7 -8.27 9.50 9.87
N GLN A 8 -8.17 8.60 10.84
CA GLN A 8 -6.96 8.37 11.62
C GLN A 8 -5.94 7.61 10.76
N VAL A 9 -4.66 8.03 10.81
CA VAL A 9 -3.60 7.47 9.98
C VAL A 9 -2.53 6.81 10.85
N THR A 10 -2.28 5.53 10.61
CA THR A 10 -1.12 4.81 11.16
C THR A 10 -0.14 4.50 10.04
N GLY A 11 1.03 5.13 10.06
CA GLY A 11 2.13 4.84 9.15
C GLY A 11 2.97 3.68 9.67
N ILE A 12 3.21 2.66 8.84
CA ILE A 12 4.14 1.56 9.15
C ILE A 12 5.38 1.70 8.28
N CYS A 13 6.56 1.70 8.88
CA CYS A 13 7.82 1.77 8.18
C CYS A 13 8.86 0.79 8.77
N THR A 14 9.91 0.52 8.01
CA THR A 14 10.98 -0.42 8.44
C THR A 14 11.62 0.03 9.75
N GLU A 15 11.86 1.33 9.86
CA GLU A 15 12.41 1.96 11.07
C GLU A 15 11.46 3.07 11.53
N PRO A 16 11.19 3.18 12.84
CA PRO A 16 10.39 4.26 13.38
C PRO A 16 10.98 5.63 12.98
N ARG A 17 10.13 6.51 12.51
CA ARG A 17 10.50 7.88 12.10
C ARG A 17 9.70 8.88 12.91
N THR A 18 10.21 10.11 12.96
CA THR A 18 9.42 11.23 13.48
C THR A 18 8.14 11.36 12.67
N SER A 19 7.02 11.51 13.35
CA SER A 19 5.74 11.77 12.70
C SER A 19 5.82 13.04 11.84
N PRO A 20 5.23 13.03 10.64
CA PRO A 20 5.16 14.24 9.81
C PRO A 20 4.41 15.36 10.52
N ASP A 21 4.77 16.62 10.23
CA ASP A 21 4.16 17.81 10.85
C ASP A 21 2.65 17.93 10.63
N PHE A 22 2.12 17.26 9.60
CA PHE A 22 0.69 17.24 9.29
C PHE A 22 -0.10 16.13 10.01
N PHE A 23 0.57 15.30 10.83
CA PHE A 23 -0.09 14.31 11.67
C PHE A 23 -0.74 14.99 12.87
N GLU A 24 -1.93 14.52 13.24
CA GLU A 24 -2.66 14.94 14.44
C GLU A 24 -2.28 14.03 15.63
N PRO A 25 -2.63 14.39 16.86
CA PRO A 25 -2.23 13.63 18.06
C PRO A 25 -2.64 12.15 18.07
N GLU A 26 -3.71 11.81 17.37
CA GLU A 26 -4.20 10.43 17.22
C GLU A 26 -3.54 9.64 16.11
N ASP A 27 -2.79 10.30 15.23
CA ASP A 27 -2.02 9.64 14.18
C ASP A 27 -0.68 9.14 14.73
N GLU A 28 -0.17 8.06 14.18
CA GLU A 28 1.06 7.46 14.66
C GLU A 28 1.95 6.92 13.53
N VAL A 29 3.26 6.85 13.79
CA VAL A 29 4.23 6.17 12.93
C VAL A 29 4.90 5.08 13.75
N LEU A 30 4.76 3.84 13.30
CA LEU A 30 5.25 2.65 14.00
C LEU A 30 6.24 1.86 13.13
N GLY A 31 7.04 1.04 13.78
CA GLY A 31 7.91 0.08 13.11
C GLY A 31 7.11 -1.11 12.55
N ILE A 32 7.74 -1.82 11.60
CA ILE A 32 7.14 -3.00 10.95
C ILE A 32 6.75 -4.11 11.95
N ASP A 33 7.43 -4.20 13.08
CA ASP A 33 7.15 -5.18 14.13
C ASP A 33 5.77 -4.98 14.77
N SER A 34 5.23 -3.77 14.70
CA SER A 34 3.89 -3.44 15.20
C SER A 34 2.76 -3.73 14.19
N LEU A 35 3.09 -4.19 12.98
CA LEU A 35 2.08 -4.39 11.92
C LEU A 35 0.95 -5.33 12.37
N ASP A 36 1.29 -6.43 13.02
CA ASP A 36 0.29 -7.42 13.46
C ASP A 36 -0.65 -6.91 14.55
N GLU A 37 -0.22 -5.92 15.35
CA GLU A 37 -1.03 -5.25 16.38
C GLU A 37 -1.97 -4.20 15.76
N VAL A 38 -1.58 -3.63 14.61
CA VAL A 38 -2.34 -2.59 13.91
C VAL A 38 -3.45 -3.19 13.03
N LEU A 39 -3.17 -4.31 12.35
CA LEU A 39 -4.10 -4.92 11.39
C LEU A 39 -5.51 -5.16 11.94
N PRO A 40 -5.75 -5.63 13.19
CA PRO A 40 -7.10 -5.86 13.71
C PRO A 40 -7.97 -4.61 13.85
N ARG A 41 -7.38 -3.42 13.83
CA ARG A 41 -8.07 -2.12 13.92
C ARG A 41 -8.00 -1.29 12.64
N THR A 42 -7.62 -1.92 11.52
CA THR A 42 -7.41 -1.25 10.23
C THR A 42 -8.65 -1.40 9.36
N ASP A 43 -9.29 -0.29 9.01
CA ASP A 43 -10.39 -0.27 8.03
C ASP A 43 -9.88 -0.23 6.58
N HIS A 44 -8.75 0.43 6.35
CA HIS A 44 -8.15 0.60 5.03
C HIS A 44 -6.65 0.34 5.08
N LEU A 45 -6.21 -0.82 4.60
CA LEU A 45 -4.79 -1.15 4.45
C LEU A 45 -4.29 -0.65 3.08
N VAL A 46 -3.37 0.33 3.09
CA VAL A 46 -2.74 0.84 1.87
C VAL A 46 -1.27 0.41 1.85
N ILE A 47 -0.88 -0.31 0.80
CA ILE A 47 0.48 -0.79 0.58
C ILE A 47 1.13 0.06 -0.50
N ALA A 48 2.21 0.78 -0.13
CA ALA A 48 3.01 1.62 -1.02
C ALA A 48 4.51 1.29 -0.88
N LEU A 49 4.82 0.02 -0.68
CA LEU A 49 6.17 -0.48 -0.41
C LEU A 49 6.95 -0.75 -1.70
N PRO A 50 8.26 -0.48 -1.73
CA PRO A 50 9.12 -0.96 -2.81
C PRO A 50 9.32 -2.47 -2.72
N SER A 51 9.77 -3.11 -3.82
CA SER A 51 10.24 -4.49 -3.79
C SER A 51 11.50 -4.63 -2.94
N GLY A 52 11.56 -5.69 -2.15
CA GLY A 52 12.73 -6.05 -1.36
C GLY A 52 12.46 -7.31 -0.53
N SER A 53 13.52 -7.99 -0.11
CA SER A 53 13.41 -9.23 0.68
C SER A 53 12.59 -9.08 1.97
N ASN A 54 12.54 -7.88 2.53
CA ASN A 54 11.76 -7.57 3.74
C ASN A 54 10.28 -7.30 3.45
N THR A 55 9.91 -7.16 2.19
CA THR A 55 8.53 -6.85 1.76
C THR A 55 7.89 -7.99 0.97
N ASP A 56 8.66 -9.00 0.57
CA ASP A 56 8.17 -10.17 -0.14
C ASP A 56 7.21 -10.98 0.75
N GLY A 57 5.98 -11.19 0.25
CA GLY A 57 4.95 -11.94 0.97
C GLY A 57 4.55 -11.32 2.31
N LEU A 58 4.81 -10.02 2.49
CA LEU A 58 4.55 -9.33 3.76
C LEU A 58 3.09 -9.50 4.21
N VAL A 59 2.14 -9.44 3.28
CA VAL A 59 0.71 -9.62 3.54
C VAL A 59 0.25 -10.94 2.94
N GLY A 60 0.51 -12.03 3.67
CA GLY A 60 0.01 -13.38 3.36
C GLY A 60 -1.25 -13.72 4.15
N ALA A 61 -1.71 -14.99 4.02
CA ALA A 61 -2.95 -15.49 4.63
C ALA A 61 -3.11 -15.14 6.11
N ARG A 62 -2.04 -15.27 6.90
CA ARG A 62 -2.06 -14.98 8.34
C ARG A 62 -2.40 -13.51 8.61
N ARG A 63 -1.80 -12.57 7.89
CA ARG A 63 -2.03 -11.14 8.07
C ARG A 63 -3.33 -10.67 7.47
N LEU A 64 -3.76 -11.26 6.36
CA LEU A 64 -5.10 -11.04 5.81
C LEU A 64 -6.17 -11.43 6.82
N GLY A 65 -6.00 -12.56 7.52
CA GLY A 65 -6.92 -13.01 8.58
C GLY A 65 -6.91 -12.16 9.86
N LEU A 66 -5.98 -11.22 10.02
CA LEU A 66 -5.99 -10.24 11.13
C LEU A 66 -6.86 -9.02 10.81
N LEU A 67 -7.13 -8.75 9.54
CA LEU A 67 -7.97 -7.62 9.12
C LEU A 67 -9.43 -7.87 9.47
N PRO A 68 -10.18 -6.84 9.88
CA PRO A 68 -11.64 -6.94 9.99
C PRO A 68 -12.29 -7.28 8.66
N CYS A 69 -13.39 -8.04 8.66
CA CYS A 69 -14.07 -8.45 7.42
C CYS A 69 -14.62 -7.27 6.59
N HIS A 70 -14.81 -6.10 7.18
CA HIS A 70 -15.19 -4.87 6.48
C HIS A 70 -13.99 -4.10 5.92
N ALA A 71 -12.77 -4.51 6.23
CA ALA A 71 -11.58 -3.82 5.78
C ALA A 71 -11.40 -3.92 4.25
N THR A 72 -10.71 -2.92 3.70
CA THR A 72 -10.28 -2.89 2.31
C THR A 72 -8.77 -2.91 2.20
N LEU A 73 -8.25 -3.50 1.13
CA LEU A 73 -6.82 -3.51 0.82
C LEU A 73 -6.56 -2.77 -0.48
N SER A 74 -5.57 -1.87 -0.49
CA SER A 74 -5.09 -1.22 -1.71
C SER A 74 -3.60 -1.46 -1.86
N ASN A 75 -3.16 -1.98 -3.00
CA ASN A 75 -1.75 -2.11 -3.32
C ASN A 75 -1.38 -1.25 -4.53
N ILE A 76 -0.61 -0.19 -4.27
CA ILE A 76 -0.06 0.74 -5.27
C ILE A 76 1.48 0.73 -5.25
N GLY A 77 2.08 -0.19 -4.51
CA GLY A 77 3.51 -0.33 -4.36
C GLY A 77 4.09 -1.33 -5.35
N ARG A 78 4.20 -2.59 -4.92
CA ARG A 78 4.69 -3.72 -5.74
C ARG A 78 3.92 -4.99 -5.39
N GLY A 79 3.64 -5.81 -6.40
CA GLY A 79 2.80 -7.02 -6.27
C GLY A 79 3.37 -8.09 -5.34
N ASN A 80 4.70 -8.23 -5.29
CA ASN A 80 5.39 -9.21 -4.44
C ASN A 80 5.09 -9.06 -2.93
N SER A 81 4.54 -7.93 -2.49
CA SER A 81 4.21 -7.69 -1.08
C SER A 81 2.94 -8.41 -0.60
N VAL A 82 2.10 -8.90 -1.50
CA VAL A 82 0.83 -9.56 -1.19
C VAL A 82 0.82 -10.97 -1.77
N ASP A 83 0.38 -11.94 -1.00
CA ASP A 83 0.05 -13.28 -1.52
C ASP A 83 -1.31 -13.20 -2.23
N GLU A 84 -1.28 -13.18 -3.56
CA GLU A 84 -2.48 -13.02 -4.41
C GLU A 84 -3.45 -14.19 -4.29
N LYS A 85 -2.97 -15.41 -4.04
CA LYS A 85 -3.83 -16.57 -3.84
C LYS A 85 -4.58 -16.47 -2.52
N ALA A 86 -3.86 -16.18 -1.45
CA ALA A 86 -4.47 -15.97 -0.14
C ALA A 86 -5.45 -14.77 -0.15
N LEU A 87 -5.12 -13.71 -0.88
CA LEU A 87 -6.01 -12.56 -1.05
C LEU A 87 -7.31 -12.96 -1.78
N ALA A 88 -7.20 -13.72 -2.88
CA ALA A 88 -8.36 -14.19 -3.61
C ALA A 88 -9.27 -15.10 -2.75
N GLU A 89 -8.67 -15.97 -1.93
CA GLU A 89 -9.41 -16.79 -0.97
C GLU A 89 -10.13 -15.93 0.07
N ALA A 90 -9.45 -14.96 0.69
CA ALA A 90 -10.05 -14.05 1.67
C ALA A 90 -11.21 -13.23 1.09
N LEU A 91 -11.07 -12.75 -0.16
CA LEU A 91 -12.12 -12.01 -0.86
C LEU A 91 -13.36 -12.91 -1.16
N ASN A 92 -13.14 -14.11 -1.65
CA ASN A 92 -14.22 -15.06 -1.99
C ASN A 92 -14.95 -15.59 -0.75
N ASN A 93 -14.24 -15.71 0.38
CA ASN A 93 -14.82 -16.13 1.66
C ASN A 93 -15.53 -14.98 2.41
N GLY A 94 -15.43 -13.73 1.93
CA GLY A 94 -15.98 -12.55 2.63
C GLY A 94 -15.18 -12.17 3.89
N GLU A 95 -13.95 -12.61 4.00
CA GLU A 95 -13.02 -12.27 5.09
C GLU A 95 -12.42 -10.87 4.90
N LEU A 96 -12.52 -10.31 3.68
CA LEU A 96 -12.13 -8.95 3.31
C LEU A 96 -13.22 -8.34 2.42
N ALA A 97 -13.55 -7.06 2.65
CA ALA A 97 -14.62 -6.41 1.90
C ALA A 97 -14.27 -6.19 0.43
N SER A 98 -13.07 -5.70 0.13
CA SER A 98 -12.60 -5.49 -1.24
C SER A 98 -11.09 -5.31 -1.33
N ALA A 99 -10.54 -5.48 -2.54
CA ALA A 99 -9.16 -5.14 -2.84
C ALA A 99 -9.05 -4.29 -4.12
N TRP A 100 -8.13 -3.30 -4.11
CA TRP A 100 -7.80 -2.40 -5.20
C TRP A 100 -6.33 -2.60 -5.54
N LEU A 101 -6.03 -3.22 -6.66
CA LEU A 101 -4.68 -3.67 -7.01
C LEU A 101 -4.23 -3.00 -8.30
N ASP A 102 -3.19 -2.17 -8.21
CA ASP A 102 -2.55 -1.55 -9.37
C ASP A 102 -1.30 -2.31 -9.81
N VAL A 103 -0.82 -3.24 -8.97
CA VAL A 103 0.42 -3.98 -9.17
C VAL A 103 0.23 -5.46 -8.83
N PHE A 104 0.97 -6.34 -9.53
CA PHE A 104 0.87 -7.79 -9.40
C PHE A 104 2.25 -8.42 -9.27
N HIS A 105 2.28 -9.67 -8.78
CA HIS A 105 3.52 -10.44 -8.65
C HIS A 105 4.17 -10.67 -10.02
N THR A 106 3.35 -11.04 -11.01
CA THR A 106 3.74 -11.13 -12.42
C THR A 106 2.94 -10.11 -13.22
N GLU A 107 3.59 -9.29 -14.01
CA GLU A 107 2.94 -8.29 -14.85
C GLU A 107 3.32 -8.51 -16.33
N PRO A 108 2.30 -8.61 -17.23
CA PRO A 108 0.85 -8.54 -16.97
C PRO A 108 0.35 -9.69 -16.10
N LEU A 109 -0.75 -9.46 -15.35
CA LEU A 109 -1.38 -10.50 -14.53
C LEU A 109 -1.73 -11.72 -15.38
N GLU A 110 -1.34 -12.91 -14.92
CA GLU A 110 -1.55 -14.18 -15.61
C GLU A 110 -3.03 -14.47 -15.86
N GLU A 111 -3.37 -15.02 -17.04
CA GLU A 111 -4.76 -15.25 -17.46
C GLU A 111 -5.55 -16.18 -16.54
N ASP A 112 -4.87 -17.09 -15.84
CA ASP A 112 -5.43 -18.04 -14.88
C ASP A 112 -5.42 -17.53 -13.43
N SER A 113 -5.09 -16.26 -13.21
CA SER A 113 -5.07 -15.68 -11.87
C SER A 113 -6.45 -15.78 -11.20
N PRO A 114 -6.50 -16.29 -9.95
CA PRO A 114 -7.75 -16.39 -9.20
C PRO A 114 -8.41 -15.04 -8.91
N LEU A 115 -7.65 -13.94 -8.98
CA LEU A 115 -8.16 -12.59 -8.77
C LEU A 115 -9.23 -12.18 -9.79
N TYR A 116 -9.16 -12.70 -11.05
CA TYR A 116 -10.21 -12.44 -12.04
C TYR A 116 -11.59 -13.00 -11.65
N GLY A 117 -11.61 -14.02 -10.79
CA GLY A 117 -12.85 -14.60 -10.26
C GLY A 117 -13.46 -13.84 -9.08
N CYS A 118 -12.76 -12.89 -8.49
CA CYS A 118 -13.20 -12.15 -7.31
C CYS A 118 -14.05 -10.94 -7.71
N ARG A 119 -15.33 -10.89 -7.32
CA ARG A 119 -16.26 -9.80 -7.67
C ARG A 119 -15.92 -8.46 -6.99
N ASN A 120 -15.18 -8.52 -5.90
CA ASN A 120 -14.77 -7.41 -5.05
C ASN A 120 -13.26 -7.10 -5.18
N ALA A 121 -12.58 -7.64 -6.20
CA ALA A 121 -11.25 -7.24 -6.63
C ALA A 121 -11.35 -6.24 -7.80
N PHE A 122 -10.69 -5.09 -7.65
CA PHE A 122 -10.60 -4.04 -8.67
C PHE A 122 -9.15 -4.01 -9.17
N LEU A 123 -8.95 -4.45 -10.42
CA LEU A 123 -7.63 -4.65 -11.00
C LEU A 123 -7.31 -3.52 -11.98
N MET A 124 -6.16 -2.89 -11.83
CA MET A 124 -5.69 -1.79 -12.66
C MET A 124 -4.33 -2.14 -13.28
N PRO A 125 -3.98 -1.60 -14.46
CA PRO A 125 -2.81 -2.04 -15.21
C PRO A 125 -1.54 -1.23 -14.87
N HIS A 126 -1.15 -1.17 -13.59
CA HIS A 126 0.03 -0.44 -13.09
C HIS A 126 0.04 1.02 -13.55
N CYS A 127 -1.05 1.74 -13.27
CA CYS A 127 -1.27 3.10 -13.75
C CYS A 127 -1.51 4.13 -12.64
N ALA A 128 -1.40 3.78 -11.36
CA ALA A 128 -1.69 4.69 -10.24
C ALA A 128 -0.81 5.95 -10.24
N ALA A 129 0.41 5.90 -10.81
CA ALA A 129 1.30 7.04 -10.93
C ALA A 129 1.11 7.83 -12.25
N VAL A 130 0.26 7.38 -13.16
CA VAL A 130 0.10 8.03 -14.47
C VAL A 130 -0.70 9.32 -14.31
N SER A 131 -0.07 10.44 -14.65
CA SER A 131 -0.71 11.75 -14.66
C SER A 131 -0.23 12.55 -15.89
N PRO A 132 -1.05 13.44 -16.46
CA PRO A 132 -0.65 14.27 -17.60
C PRO A 132 0.63 15.08 -17.35
N ASN A 133 0.91 15.44 -16.11
CA ASN A 133 2.03 16.30 -15.71
C ASN A 133 3.16 15.52 -15.03
N TYR A 134 3.16 14.19 -15.07
CA TYR A 134 4.13 13.36 -14.34
C TYR A 134 5.59 13.75 -14.63
N LEU A 135 5.96 13.86 -15.92
CA LEU A 135 7.33 14.20 -16.33
C LEU A 135 7.70 15.63 -15.92
N GLU A 136 6.79 16.58 -16.03
CA GLU A 136 7.03 17.98 -15.64
C GLU A 136 7.28 18.07 -14.13
N LEU A 137 6.44 17.42 -13.33
CA LEU A 137 6.58 17.39 -11.87
C LEU A 137 7.89 16.71 -11.45
N PHE A 138 8.24 15.59 -12.08
CA PHE A 138 9.50 14.90 -11.85
C PHE A 138 10.71 15.78 -12.17
N CYS A 139 10.72 16.40 -13.35
CA CYS A 139 11.82 17.30 -13.76
C CYS A 139 11.97 18.50 -12.82
N ARG A 140 10.86 19.09 -12.39
CA ARG A 140 10.86 20.22 -11.45
C ARG A 140 11.47 19.81 -10.12
N GLU A 141 10.99 18.72 -9.53
CA GLU A 141 11.49 18.20 -8.25
C GLU A 141 12.98 17.81 -8.32
N PHE A 142 13.39 17.19 -9.42
CA PHE A 142 14.79 16.82 -9.67
C PHE A 142 15.70 18.06 -9.71
N ILE A 143 15.28 19.11 -10.42
CA ILE A 143 16.04 20.37 -10.51
C ILE A 143 16.13 21.05 -9.15
N GLU A 144 15.06 21.09 -8.38
CA GLU A 144 15.04 21.68 -7.04
C GLU A 144 16.00 20.96 -6.09
N LYS A 145 15.93 19.62 -6.03
CA LYS A 145 16.82 18.80 -5.20
C LYS A 145 18.29 18.90 -5.64
N SER A 146 18.56 18.95 -6.95
CA SER A 146 19.92 19.12 -7.48
C SER A 146 20.52 20.48 -7.13
N LYS A 147 19.72 21.54 -7.09
CA LYS A 147 20.17 22.86 -6.67
C LYS A 147 20.46 22.90 -5.17
N ALA A 148 19.62 22.29 -4.34
CA ALA A 148 19.83 22.22 -2.91
C ALA A 148 21.14 21.51 -2.54
N ASN A 149 21.45 20.37 -3.20
CA ASN A 149 22.68 19.62 -2.96
C ASN A 149 23.97 20.34 -3.44
N ASN A 150 23.87 21.29 -4.39
CA ASN A 150 25.02 22.06 -4.86
C ASN A 150 25.31 23.33 -4.03
N VAL A 151 24.49 23.65 -3.03
CA VAL A 151 24.69 24.80 -2.14
C VAL A 151 25.48 24.41 -0.87
N GLU A 152 25.62 23.10 -0.59
CA GLU A 152 26.35 22.54 0.56
C GLU A 152 27.79 22.09 0.23
N SER A 153 28.28 22.36 -0.97
CA SER A 153 29.67 22.10 -1.42
C SER A 153 30.43 23.44 -1.68
#